data_44999dc7db206321a96df525eef81269
#
_entry.id   44999dc7db206321a96df525eef81269
#
_cell.length_a   1.000
_cell.length_b   1.000
_cell.length_c   1.000
_cell.angle_alpha   90.00
_cell.angle_beta   90.00
_cell.angle_gamma   90.00
#
_symmetry.space_group_name_H-M   'P 1'
#
loop_
_entity.id
_entity.type
_entity.pdbx_description
1 polymer ?
#
loop_
_entity_poly.entity_id
_entity_poly.type
_entity_poly.pdbx_seq_one_letter_code
_entity_poly.pdbx_strand_id
1 'polypeptide(L)'
;MANLRLRFLHGQRRGEELSYSETRVAIGRSRDNDVVLPEGQSTSSGHHAELTFKDGRWWIADLGSTNGTYVNEERLASGERRGLRNKDRLGFGGAPILVVGLPGGMSWAPIAGLALVLAIAALVGYRALDRVERGFGQATAGLANSVYLIAVDGEGGRRAVASAFAVSANGLLATTAHVAAELERRGAMSGDGGIRAVALVTDSESRPLPIVGAYLHPEHESDTFQNDVALLQVEVEELLAPLPLAEDSALERLERGVAVGIFGFPARATDMEHPRARFVEGALGDVRGRRYFEIGPGITPGMSGSPIFTRDGEVIGIVVGGELDRSENQGAGNWGLSVAALKEMLAER
;
A
#
# COMPACT_ATOMS: atom_id res chain seq x y z
N MET A 1 -12.15 -14.77 -44.10
CA MET A 1 -12.86 -14.33 -45.29
C MET A 1 -12.71 -12.84 -45.42
N ALA A 2 -12.45 -12.34 -46.63
CA ALA A 2 -12.43 -10.92 -46.91
C ALA A 2 -13.86 -10.37 -46.76
N ASN A 3 -14.06 -9.46 -45.85
CA ASN A 3 -15.38 -8.86 -45.63
C ASN A 3 -15.18 -7.34 -45.44
N LEU A 4 -15.61 -6.60 -46.45
CA LEU A 4 -15.46 -5.15 -46.50
C LEU A 4 -16.82 -4.51 -46.70
N ARG A 5 -17.14 -3.48 -45.92
CA ARG A 5 -18.28 -2.60 -46.17
C ARG A 5 -17.77 -1.20 -46.42
N LEU A 6 -18.37 -0.55 -47.39
CA LEU A 6 -18.09 0.85 -47.75
C LEU A 6 -19.40 1.62 -47.75
N ARG A 7 -19.49 2.68 -46.95
CA ARG A 7 -20.67 3.52 -46.88
C ARG A 7 -20.39 4.91 -47.38
N PHE A 8 -21.24 5.42 -48.28
CA PHE A 8 -21.13 6.78 -48.78
C PHE A 8 -21.48 7.80 -47.69
N LEU A 9 -20.63 8.80 -47.54
CA LEU A 9 -20.79 9.87 -46.53
C LEU A 9 -21.62 11.05 -47.06
N HIS A 10 -21.54 11.35 -48.36
CA HIS A 10 -22.10 12.53 -48.97
C HIS A 10 -22.73 12.24 -50.35
N GLY A 11 -23.47 13.24 -50.93
CA GLY A 11 -24.03 13.20 -52.24
C GLY A 11 -25.30 12.37 -52.37
N GLN A 12 -25.71 12.10 -53.63
CA GLN A 12 -26.94 11.36 -53.94
C GLN A 12 -26.96 9.93 -53.37
N ARG A 13 -25.76 9.35 -53.14
CA ARG A 13 -25.57 8.01 -52.58
C ARG A 13 -25.35 8.02 -51.07
N ARG A 14 -25.56 9.14 -50.39
CA ARG A 14 -25.34 9.25 -48.93
C ARG A 14 -26.11 8.16 -48.17
N GLY A 15 -25.35 7.40 -47.33
CA GLY A 15 -25.90 6.33 -46.52
C GLY A 15 -25.98 4.98 -47.21
N GLU A 16 -25.77 4.96 -48.55
CA GLU A 16 -25.69 3.66 -49.27
C GLU A 16 -24.48 2.89 -48.82
N GLU A 17 -24.68 1.57 -48.56
CA GLU A 17 -23.66 0.63 -48.10
C GLU A 17 -23.44 -0.43 -49.17
N LEU A 18 -22.18 -0.61 -49.57
CA LEU A 18 -21.71 -1.65 -50.45
C LEU A 18 -20.94 -2.70 -49.64
N SER A 19 -21.17 -3.98 -49.92
CA SER A 19 -20.49 -5.09 -49.26
C SER A 19 -19.74 -5.95 -50.23
N TYR A 20 -18.49 -6.27 -49.91
CA TYR A 20 -17.59 -7.05 -50.75
C TYR A 20 -17.03 -8.23 -49.97
N SER A 21 -17.00 -9.40 -50.62
CA SER A 21 -16.35 -10.62 -50.16
C SER A 21 -15.09 -11.00 -50.97
N GLU A 22 -14.90 -10.29 -52.07
CA GLU A 22 -13.75 -10.39 -52.95
C GLU A 22 -12.49 -9.85 -52.24
N THR A 23 -11.32 -10.32 -52.68
CA THR A 23 -10.03 -9.88 -52.13
C THR A 23 -9.48 -8.63 -52.83
N ARG A 24 -10.17 -8.11 -53.82
CA ARG A 24 -9.82 -6.92 -54.59
C ARG A 24 -11.07 -6.11 -54.90
N VAL A 25 -11.02 -4.82 -54.71
CA VAL A 25 -12.12 -3.86 -55.01
C VAL A 25 -11.53 -2.63 -55.69
N ALA A 26 -11.89 -2.39 -56.94
CA ALA A 26 -11.47 -1.24 -57.73
C ALA A 26 -12.40 -0.06 -57.46
N ILE A 27 -11.82 1.14 -57.36
CA ILE A 27 -12.56 2.37 -57.06
C ILE A 27 -12.18 3.45 -58.09
N GLY A 28 -13.18 4.10 -58.68
CA GLY A 28 -12.96 5.18 -59.61
C GLY A 28 -14.23 5.69 -60.23
N ARG A 29 -14.10 6.63 -61.23
CA ARG A 29 -15.23 7.23 -61.92
C ARG A 29 -15.72 6.36 -63.07
N SER A 30 -14.85 5.52 -63.71
CA SER A 30 -15.24 4.64 -64.82
C SER A 30 -16.21 3.58 -64.34
N ARG A 31 -17.19 3.22 -65.19
CA ARG A 31 -18.28 2.29 -64.85
C ARG A 31 -17.85 0.84 -64.68
N ASP A 32 -16.64 0.51 -65.06
CA ASP A 32 -16.00 -0.81 -64.89
C ASP A 32 -15.31 -0.98 -63.54
N ASN A 33 -15.36 0.02 -62.62
CA ASN A 33 -14.93 -0.14 -61.23
C ASN A 33 -16.02 -0.82 -60.40
N ASP A 34 -15.61 -1.54 -59.38
CA ASP A 34 -16.52 -2.13 -58.39
C ASP A 34 -17.25 -1.05 -57.58
N VAL A 35 -16.54 0.05 -57.24
CA VAL A 35 -17.10 1.24 -56.61
C VAL A 35 -17.03 2.41 -57.61
N VAL A 36 -18.15 2.67 -58.27
CA VAL A 36 -18.26 3.83 -59.16
C VAL A 36 -18.52 5.09 -58.33
N LEU A 37 -17.59 6.07 -58.40
CA LEU A 37 -17.71 7.34 -57.69
C LEU A 37 -18.63 8.28 -58.48
N PRO A 38 -19.49 9.08 -57.78
CA PRO A 38 -20.47 9.98 -58.43
C PRO A 38 -19.82 11.05 -59.28
N GLU A 39 -20.42 11.33 -60.45
CA GLU A 39 -20.05 12.45 -61.31
C GLU A 39 -20.40 13.79 -60.61
N GLY A 40 -19.50 14.77 -60.66
CA GLY A 40 -19.71 16.11 -60.15
C GLY A 40 -19.36 16.35 -58.66
N GLN A 41 -19.06 15.34 -57.88
CA GLN A 41 -18.65 15.48 -56.47
C GLN A 41 -17.18 15.15 -56.19
N SER A 42 -16.51 14.55 -57.11
CA SER A 42 -15.10 14.16 -56.93
C SER A 42 -14.29 14.52 -58.18
N THR A 43 -13.13 15.06 -57.97
CA THR A 43 -12.06 15.18 -58.97
C THR A 43 -11.34 13.82 -59.14
N SER A 44 -12.09 12.72 -59.05
CA SER A 44 -11.55 11.37 -59.12
C SER A 44 -11.19 10.95 -60.54
N SER A 45 -10.13 10.16 -60.66
CA SER A 45 -9.70 9.53 -61.90
C SER A 45 -10.61 8.36 -62.33
N GLY A 46 -10.59 7.96 -63.59
CA GLY A 46 -11.36 6.81 -64.11
C GLY A 46 -11.12 5.55 -63.27
N HIS A 47 -9.86 5.14 -63.13
CA HIS A 47 -9.38 4.16 -62.14
C HIS A 47 -8.56 4.97 -61.14
N HIS A 48 -9.02 5.05 -59.92
CA HIS A 48 -8.42 5.97 -58.92
C HIS A 48 -7.61 5.25 -57.85
N ALA A 49 -8.20 4.26 -57.23
CA ALA A 49 -7.57 3.48 -56.14
C ALA A 49 -8.02 2.02 -56.17
N GLU A 50 -7.28 1.19 -55.49
CA GLU A 50 -7.58 -0.22 -55.34
C GLU A 50 -7.51 -0.59 -53.88
N LEU A 51 -8.49 -1.38 -53.41
CA LEU A 51 -8.48 -2.05 -52.16
C LEU A 51 -8.09 -3.50 -52.33
N THR A 52 -7.16 -4.00 -51.54
CA THR A 52 -6.72 -5.39 -51.58
C THR A 52 -6.72 -6.01 -50.20
N PHE A 53 -7.25 -7.23 -50.07
CA PHE A 53 -7.19 -8.02 -48.83
C PHE A 53 -5.97 -8.94 -48.86
N LYS A 54 -5.02 -8.72 -47.99
CA LYS A 54 -3.79 -9.51 -47.87
C LYS A 54 -3.40 -9.64 -46.40
N ASP A 55 -2.94 -10.81 -46.00
CA ASP A 55 -2.46 -11.09 -44.64
C ASP A 55 -3.48 -10.74 -43.55
N GLY A 56 -4.76 -11.03 -43.81
CA GLY A 56 -5.85 -10.79 -42.85
C GLY A 56 -6.29 -9.33 -42.74
N ARG A 57 -5.80 -8.43 -43.61
CA ARG A 57 -6.05 -7.00 -43.54
C ARG A 57 -6.38 -6.42 -44.92
N TRP A 58 -7.22 -5.38 -44.91
CA TRP A 58 -7.47 -4.57 -46.09
C TRP A 58 -6.43 -3.45 -46.23
N TRP A 59 -5.96 -3.26 -47.47
CA TRP A 59 -5.01 -2.24 -47.84
C TRP A 59 -5.59 -1.40 -48.96
N ILE A 60 -5.27 -0.09 -48.98
CA ILE A 60 -5.60 0.82 -50.08
C ILE A 60 -4.32 1.29 -50.75
N ALA A 61 -4.35 1.37 -52.09
CA ALA A 61 -3.29 1.95 -52.91
C ALA A 61 -3.87 2.92 -53.92
N ASP A 62 -3.18 4.03 -54.16
CA ASP A 62 -3.46 4.96 -55.25
C ASP A 62 -2.95 4.37 -56.58
N LEU A 63 -3.76 4.43 -57.64
CA LEU A 63 -3.41 3.90 -58.98
C LEU A 63 -2.81 4.97 -59.90
N GLY A 64 -2.17 5.99 -59.37
CA GLY A 64 -1.64 7.12 -60.11
C GLY A 64 -2.73 8.16 -60.43
N SER A 65 -3.60 8.38 -59.46
CA SER A 65 -4.69 9.34 -59.62
C SER A 65 -4.20 10.80 -59.75
N THR A 66 -4.92 11.62 -60.51
CA THR A 66 -4.55 13.05 -60.71
C THR A 66 -4.54 13.84 -59.42
N ASN A 67 -5.52 13.63 -58.56
CA ASN A 67 -5.74 14.46 -57.35
C ASN A 67 -5.43 13.73 -56.04
N GLY A 68 -5.02 12.47 -56.08
CA GLY A 68 -4.56 11.67 -54.93
C GLY A 68 -5.68 10.99 -54.14
N THR A 69 -5.30 9.91 -53.47
CA THR A 69 -6.12 9.17 -52.54
C THR A 69 -5.79 9.56 -51.11
N TYR A 70 -6.80 9.67 -50.27
CA TYR A 70 -6.68 10.11 -48.88
C TYR A 70 -7.30 9.10 -47.92
N VAL A 71 -6.64 8.89 -46.80
CA VAL A 71 -7.17 8.10 -45.67
C VAL A 71 -7.18 9.01 -44.43
N ASN A 72 -8.35 9.28 -43.88
CA ASN A 72 -8.52 10.21 -42.74
C ASN A 72 -7.89 11.58 -43.01
N GLU A 73 -8.11 12.11 -44.22
CA GLU A 73 -7.60 13.42 -44.70
C GLU A 73 -6.08 13.46 -44.98
N GLU A 74 -5.34 12.41 -44.70
CA GLU A 74 -3.93 12.28 -45.06
C GLU A 74 -3.78 11.69 -46.46
N ARG A 75 -3.03 12.38 -47.34
CA ARG A 75 -2.76 11.93 -48.70
C ARG A 75 -1.78 10.75 -48.70
N LEU A 76 -2.06 9.71 -49.49
CA LEU A 76 -1.11 8.63 -49.75
C LEU A 76 0.06 9.15 -50.61
N ALA A 77 1.27 8.78 -50.25
CA ALA A 77 2.42 9.01 -51.11
C ALA A 77 2.36 8.15 -52.36
N SER A 78 3.09 8.53 -53.41
CA SER A 78 3.15 7.73 -54.65
C SER A 78 3.72 6.34 -54.37
N GLY A 79 2.96 5.30 -54.72
CA GLY A 79 3.34 3.88 -54.48
C GLY A 79 3.08 3.40 -53.04
N GLU A 80 2.59 4.24 -52.18
CA GLU A 80 2.23 3.85 -50.80
C GLU A 80 1.01 2.94 -50.80
N ARG A 81 1.08 1.91 -49.94
CA ARG A 81 -0.06 1.10 -49.53
C ARG A 81 -0.34 1.33 -48.07
N ARG A 82 -1.57 1.71 -47.74
CA ARG A 82 -1.98 1.94 -46.36
C ARG A 82 -2.97 0.88 -45.87
N GLY A 83 -2.68 0.28 -44.73
CA GLY A 83 -3.58 -0.68 -44.09
C GLY A 83 -4.78 0.02 -43.48
N LEU A 84 -5.99 -0.43 -43.83
CA LEU A 84 -7.24 0.15 -43.39
C LEU A 84 -7.68 -0.38 -42.02
N ARG A 85 -8.36 0.50 -41.28
CA ARG A 85 -9.02 0.22 -40.02
C ARG A 85 -10.53 0.44 -40.16
N ASN A 86 -11.30 -0.16 -39.28
CA ASN A 86 -12.72 0.11 -39.20
C ASN A 86 -12.97 1.60 -38.92
N LYS A 87 -13.92 2.22 -39.63
CA LYS A 87 -14.27 3.62 -39.62
C LYS A 87 -13.28 4.59 -40.29
N ASP A 88 -12.22 4.08 -40.93
CA ASP A 88 -11.39 4.95 -41.77
C ASP A 88 -12.24 5.64 -42.86
N ARG A 89 -11.94 6.90 -43.12
CA ARG A 89 -12.60 7.72 -44.15
C ARG A 89 -11.70 7.79 -45.38
N LEU A 90 -12.27 7.45 -46.52
CA LEU A 90 -11.55 7.45 -47.78
C LEU A 90 -11.98 8.63 -48.62
N GLY A 91 -11.02 9.41 -49.13
CA GLY A 91 -11.20 10.53 -50.05
C GLY A 91 -10.49 10.26 -51.38
N PHE A 92 -11.08 10.69 -52.48
CA PHE A 92 -10.58 10.50 -53.85
C PHE A 92 -10.56 11.84 -54.59
N GLY A 93 -9.42 12.52 -54.49
CA GLY A 93 -9.26 13.85 -55.06
C GLY A 93 -9.80 15.02 -54.20
N GLY A 94 -10.12 14.79 -52.94
CA GLY A 94 -10.65 15.83 -52.04
C GLY A 94 -11.26 15.27 -50.77
N ALA A 95 -12.40 15.83 -50.35
CA ALA A 95 -13.08 15.46 -49.12
C ALA A 95 -13.43 13.97 -49.04
N PRO A 96 -13.48 13.40 -47.83
CA PRO A 96 -13.83 11.99 -47.61
C PRO A 96 -15.20 11.65 -48.19
N ILE A 97 -15.26 10.60 -49.01
CA ILE A 97 -16.50 10.15 -49.69
C ILE A 97 -17.02 8.87 -49.09
N LEU A 98 -16.14 7.96 -48.68
CA LEU A 98 -16.49 6.64 -48.14
C LEU A 98 -15.99 6.46 -46.71
N VAL A 99 -16.72 5.67 -45.94
CA VAL A 99 -16.26 5.17 -44.64
C VAL A 99 -16.15 3.65 -44.69
N VAL A 100 -15.05 3.14 -44.18
CA VAL A 100 -14.74 1.71 -44.14
C VAL A 100 -15.47 1.04 -42.98
N GLY A 101 -16.24 0.00 -43.30
CA GLY A 101 -16.79 -0.95 -42.33
C GLY A 101 -16.06 -2.28 -42.44
N LEU A 102 -15.25 -2.60 -41.48
CA LEU A 102 -14.65 -3.93 -41.37
C LEU A 102 -15.43 -4.73 -40.32
N PRO A 103 -15.61 -6.06 -40.51
CA PRO A 103 -16.16 -6.88 -39.44
C PRO A 103 -15.29 -6.61 -38.22
N GLY A 104 -15.93 -6.26 -37.13
CA GLY A 104 -15.24 -5.95 -35.90
C GLY A 104 -14.37 -7.15 -35.53
N GLY A 105 -13.08 -7.02 -35.73
CA GLY A 105 -12.15 -7.87 -35.02
C GLY A 105 -12.54 -7.76 -33.56
N MET A 106 -12.74 -8.88 -32.87
CA MET A 106 -13.09 -8.92 -31.47
C MET A 106 -12.15 -7.97 -30.74
N SER A 107 -12.71 -6.84 -30.28
CA SER A 107 -11.92 -5.84 -29.56
C SER A 107 -11.39 -6.54 -28.30
N TRP A 108 -10.11 -6.76 -28.22
CA TRP A 108 -9.46 -7.33 -27.03
C TRP A 108 -9.53 -6.37 -25.84
N ALA A 109 -9.91 -5.12 -26.06
CA ALA A 109 -10.01 -4.12 -25.03
C ALA A 109 -10.92 -4.52 -23.85
N PRO A 110 -12.15 -5.05 -24.05
CA PRO A 110 -12.95 -5.53 -22.91
C PRO A 110 -12.35 -6.81 -22.28
N ILE A 111 -11.70 -7.67 -23.07
CA ILE A 111 -11.06 -8.89 -22.57
C ILE A 111 -9.78 -8.53 -21.79
N ALA A 112 -8.98 -7.58 -22.29
CA ALA A 112 -7.80 -7.06 -21.58
C ALA A 112 -8.22 -6.31 -20.30
N GLY A 113 -9.30 -5.55 -20.34
CA GLY A 113 -9.87 -4.87 -19.17
C GLY A 113 -10.34 -5.88 -18.12
N LEU A 114 -11.08 -6.92 -18.53
CA LEU A 114 -11.53 -7.98 -17.62
C LEU A 114 -10.34 -8.77 -17.05
N ALA A 115 -9.35 -9.11 -17.88
CA ALA A 115 -8.14 -9.79 -17.43
C ALA A 115 -7.34 -8.94 -16.42
N LEU A 116 -7.25 -7.62 -16.62
CA LEU A 116 -6.62 -6.71 -15.68
C LEU A 116 -7.39 -6.63 -14.35
N VAL A 117 -8.72 -6.53 -14.39
CA VAL A 117 -9.57 -6.53 -13.19
C VAL A 117 -9.44 -7.84 -12.43
N LEU A 118 -9.45 -8.98 -13.13
CA LEU A 118 -9.25 -10.29 -12.51
C LEU A 118 -7.85 -10.46 -11.94
N ALA A 119 -6.81 -9.94 -12.63
CA ALA A 119 -5.44 -9.94 -12.13
C ALA A 119 -5.28 -9.06 -10.88
N ILE A 120 -5.91 -7.88 -10.85
CA ILE A 120 -5.94 -7.01 -9.67
C ILE A 120 -6.70 -7.68 -8.53
N ALA A 121 -7.88 -8.27 -8.80
CA ALA A 121 -8.66 -8.99 -7.80
C ALA A 121 -7.90 -10.22 -7.26
N ALA A 122 -7.21 -10.97 -8.13
CA ALA A 122 -6.36 -12.07 -7.72
C ALA A 122 -5.15 -11.61 -6.90
N LEU A 123 -4.52 -10.49 -7.27
CA LEU A 123 -3.41 -9.90 -6.52
C LEU A 123 -3.85 -9.39 -5.16
N VAL A 124 -5.01 -8.73 -5.09
CA VAL A 124 -5.61 -8.26 -3.82
C VAL A 124 -6.02 -9.46 -2.97
N GLY A 125 -6.65 -10.47 -3.56
CA GLY A 125 -7.00 -11.72 -2.88
C GLY A 125 -5.77 -12.49 -2.40
N TYR A 126 -4.73 -12.61 -3.23
CA TYR A 126 -3.45 -13.21 -2.86
C TYR A 126 -2.79 -12.46 -1.70
N ARG A 127 -2.72 -11.13 -1.76
CA ARG A 127 -2.18 -10.31 -0.66
C ARG A 127 -3.02 -10.41 0.62
N ALA A 128 -4.33 -10.52 0.51
CA ALA A 128 -5.21 -10.72 1.65
C ALA A 128 -5.01 -12.11 2.28
N LEU A 129 -4.91 -13.17 1.47
CA LEU A 129 -4.61 -14.53 1.93
C LEU A 129 -3.21 -14.63 2.52
N ASP A 130 -2.21 -14.04 1.87
CA ASP A 130 -0.82 -13.99 2.35
C ASP A 130 -0.72 -13.23 3.69
N ARG A 131 -1.57 -12.19 3.93
CA ARG A 131 -1.70 -11.55 5.24
C ARG A 131 -2.30 -12.46 6.31
N VAL A 132 -3.28 -13.28 5.94
CA VAL A 132 -3.91 -14.23 6.87
C VAL A 132 -2.97 -15.39 7.22
N GLU A 133 -2.16 -15.84 6.25
CA GLU A 133 -1.20 -16.94 6.47
C GLU A 133 0.12 -16.47 7.10
N ARG A 134 0.46 -15.18 7.02
CA ARG A 134 1.63 -14.64 7.73
C ARG A 134 1.35 -14.63 9.22
N GLY A 135 1.92 -15.61 9.92
CA GLY A 135 2.04 -15.54 11.35
C GLY A 135 2.95 -14.37 11.78
N PHE A 136 2.96 -14.05 13.07
CA PHE A 136 3.82 -12.98 13.63
C PHE A 136 5.34 -13.18 13.42
N GLY A 137 5.79 -14.32 12.85
CA GLY A 137 7.21 -14.64 12.73
C GLY A 137 8.06 -13.64 11.97
N GLN A 138 7.53 -13.05 10.89
CA GLN A 138 8.24 -11.99 10.15
C GLN A 138 8.26 -10.65 10.90
N ALA A 139 7.15 -10.32 11.56
CA ALA A 139 7.06 -9.12 12.38
C ALA A 139 8.06 -9.19 13.54
N THR A 140 8.12 -10.31 14.27
CA THR A 140 9.01 -10.47 15.42
C THR A 140 10.49 -10.42 15.06
N ALA A 141 10.91 -10.94 13.91
CA ALA A 141 12.30 -10.87 13.46
C ALA A 141 12.81 -9.43 13.29
N GLY A 142 11.93 -8.51 12.83
CA GLY A 142 12.27 -7.08 12.71
C GLY A 142 12.24 -6.32 14.04
N LEU A 143 11.51 -6.83 15.04
CA LEU A 143 11.30 -6.15 16.32
C LEU A 143 12.45 -6.34 17.31
N ALA A 144 13.21 -7.43 17.22
CA ALA A 144 14.20 -7.81 18.21
C ALA A 144 15.23 -6.70 18.50
N ASN A 145 15.63 -5.95 17.47
CA ASN A 145 16.60 -4.86 17.59
C ASN A 145 15.99 -3.49 17.96
N SER A 146 14.66 -3.43 18.11
CA SER A 146 13.92 -2.20 18.35
C SER A 146 13.18 -2.20 19.68
N VAL A 147 13.18 -3.34 20.41
CA VAL A 147 12.57 -3.50 21.72
C VAL A 147 13.64 -3.67 22.77
N TYR A 148 13.52 -2.93 23.85
CA TYR A 148 14.56 -2.76 24.87
C TYR A 148 14.05 -3.22 26.23
N LEU A 149 14.91 -3.92 26.97
CA LEU A 149 14.76 -4.11 28.41
C LEU A 149 15.18 -2.82 29.12
N ILE A 150 14.32 -2.25 29.90
CA ILE A 150 14.67 -1.19 30.84
C ILE A 150 15.15 -1.82 32.15
N ALA A 151 16.36 -1.52 32.54
CA ALA A 151 16.99 -2.06 33.73
C ALA A 151 17.64 -0.93 34.56
N VAL A 152 17.86 -1.25 35.82
CA VAL A 152 18.57 -0.37 36.76
C VAL A 152 19.80 -1.08 37.26
N ASP A 153 20.96 -0.47 37.08
CA ASP A 153 22.23 -0.89 37.65
C ASP A 153 22.45 -0.25 39.02
N GLY A 154 22.86 -1.00 40.00
CA GLY A 154 23.15 -0.54 41.38
C GLY A 154 24.07 -1.48 42.14
N GLU A 155 24.35 -1.21 43.41
CA GLU A 155 25.23 -2.05 44.26
C GLU A 155 24.84 -3.52 44.33
N GLY A 156 23.55 -3.84 44.16
CA GLY A 156 23.02 -5.22 44.12
C GLY A 156 23.02 -5.86 42.73
N GLY A 157 23.71 -5.27 41.76
CA GLY A 157 23.71 -5.69 40.37
C GLY A 157 22.54 -5.13 39.55
N ARG A 158 22.43 -5.61 38.31
CA ARG A 158 21.40 -5.19 37.36
C ARG A 158 20.04 -5.82 37.64
N ARG A 159 18.98 -5.04 37.58
CA ARG A 159 17.59 -5.51 37.80
C ARG A 159 16.69 -5.03 36.64
N ALA A 160 15.92 -5.98 36.11
CA ALA A 160 14.89 -5.67 35.13
C ALA A 160 13.75 -4.84 35.76
N VAL A 161 13.29 -3.83 35.07
CA VAL A 161 12.19 -2.96 35.51
C VAL A 161 11.01 -3.09 34.55
N ALA A 162 11.23 -2.88 33.24
CA ALA A 162 10.17 -2.74 32.25
C ALA A 162 10.67 -3.03 30.83
N SER A 163 9.82 -2.80 29.88
CA SER A 163 10.12 -2.82 28.45
C SER A 163 9.96 -1.42 27.84
N ALA A 164 10.60 -1.21 26.71
CA ALA A 164 10.42 -0.03 25.87
C ALA A 164 10.68 -0.41 24.40
N PHE A 165 10.35 0.48 23.48
CA PHE A 165 10.68 0.31 22.06
C PHE A 165 11.10 1.61 21.40
N ALA A 166 11.94 1.53 20.37
CA ALA A 166 12.41 2.72 19.66
C ALA A 166 11.29 3.36 18.83
N VAL A 167 11.14 4.67 18.95
CA VAL A 167 10.19 5.50 18.18
C VAL A 167 10.88 6.58 17.37
N SER A 168 12.18 6.76 17.57
CA SER A 168 13.01 7.69 16.82
C SER A 168 14.42 7.12 16.65
N ALA A 169 15.04 7.40 15.52
CA ALA A 169 16.41 7.01 15.27
C ALA A 169 17.41 7.71 16.23
N ASN A 170 17.05 8.87 16.76
CA ASN A 170 17.91 9.69 17.62
C ASN A 170 17.79 9.36 19.13
N GLY A 171 17.35 8.15 19.46
CA GLY A 171 17.38 7.66 20.83
C GLY A 171 16.14 7.94 21.68
N LEU A 172 14.97 8.17 21.07
CA LEU A 172 13.71 8.15 21.82
C LEU A 172 13.12 6.73 21.87
N LEU A 173 12.85 6.27 23.09
CA LEU A 173 12.17 5.02 23.38
C LEU A 173 10.81 5.32 24.01
N ALA A 174 9.76 4.67 23.54
CA ALA A 174 8.45 4.71 24.17
C ALA A 174 8.36 3.67 25.29
N THR A 175 7.77 4.04 26.41
CA THR A 175 7.44 3.19 27.56
C THR A 175 6.21 3.76 28.27
N THR A 176 5.91 3.29 29.47
CA THR A 176 4.81 3.83 30.29
C THR A 176 5.28 4.96 31.22
N ALA A 177 4.38 5.87 31.54
CA ALA A 177 4.69 6.99 32.44
C ALA A 177 5.03 6.52 33.86
N HIS A 178 4.34 5.48 34.38
CA HIS A 178 4.64 4.93 35.69
C HIS A 178 6.06 4.34 35.76
N VAL A 179 6.59 3.78 34.66
CA VAL A 179 7.98 3.31 34.56
C VAL A 179 8.95 4.48 34.61
N ALA A 180 8.71 5.53 33.82
CA ALA A 180 9.54 6.72 33.81
C ALA A 180 9.58 7.40 35.22
N ALA A 181 8.41 7.57 35.85
CA ALA A 181 8.31 8.10 37.19
C ALA A 181 9.05 7.24 38.25
N GLU A 182 9.05 5.91 38.07
CA GLU A 182 9.81 4.99 38.95
C GLU A 182 11.32 5.22 38.82
N LEU A 183 11.81 5.38 37.57
CA LEU A 183 13.24 5.66 37.33
C LEU A 183 13.67 7.01 37.92
N GLU A 184 12.82 8.06 37.81
CA GLU A 184 13.05 9.35 38.40
C GLU A 184 13.09 9.28 39.95
N ARG A 185 12.10 8.61 40.53
CA ARG A 185 12.01 8.46 42.01
C ARG A 185 13.21 7.73 42.61
N ARG A 186 13.86 6.83 41.83
CA ARG A 186 15.07 6.13 42.22
C ARG A 186 16.35 6.95 42.01
N GLY A 187 16.27 8.15 41.39
CA GLY A 187 17.45 8.91 40.96
C GLY A 187 18.26 8.23 39.87
N ALA A 188 17.66 7.27 39.18
CA ALA A 188 18.40 6.39 38.27
C ALA A 188 18.81 7.08 36.96
N MET A 189 18.20 8.20 36.60
CA MET A 189 18.54 9.00 35.43
C MET A 189 19.61 10.05 35.71
N SER A 190 19.70 10.55 36.93
CA SER A 190 20.75 11.47 37.34
C SER A 190 22.05 10.80 37.73
N GLY A 191 22.02 9.50 37.95
CA GLY A 191 23.16 8.70 38.42
C GLY A 191 23.48 8.94 39.91
N ASP A 192 22.54 9.53 40.66
CA ASP A 192 22.69 9.78 42.08
C ASP A 192 22.72 8.46 42.87
N GLY A 193 23.60 8.39 43.84
CA GLY A 193 23.75 7.17 44.66
C GLY A 193 24.29 5.96 43.96
N GLY A 194 24.91 6.11 42.77
CA GLY A 194 25.46 4.96 41.98
C GLY A 194 24.43 4.13 41.27
N ILE A 195 23.17 4.57 41.19
CA ILE A 195 22.08 3.91 40.48
C ILE A 195 21.97 4.50 39.08
N ARG A 196 21.94 3.65 38.03
CA ARG A 196 21.81 4.08 36.64
C ARG A 196 20.74 3.31 35.90
N ALA A 197 19.88 4.03 35.18
CA ALA A 197 18.92 3.43 34.26
C ALA A 197 19.60 3.16 32.91
N VAL A 198 19.39 1.96 32.38
CA VAL A 198 19.93 1.54 31.09
C VAL A 198 18.90 0.81 30.26
N ALA A 199 19.05 0.88 28.94
CA ALA A 199 18.26 0.11 27.98
C ALA A 199 19.17 -0.94 27.33
N LEU A 200 18.64 -2.16 27.18
CA LEU A 200 19.36 -3.32 26.64
C LEU A 200 18.53 -3.95 25.52
N VAL A 201 19.17 -4.31 24.43
CA VAL A 201 18.56 -5.02 23.30
C VAL A 201 18.60 -6.54 23.53
N THR A 202 17.67 -7.28 22.94
CA THR A 202 17.63 -8.74 22.95
C THR A 202 18.89 -9.34 22.33
N ASP A 203 19.43 -10.39 22.99
CA ASP A 203 20.58 -11.21 22.53
C ASP A 203 21.82 -10.41 22.11
N SER A 204 21.92 -9.17 22.52
CA SER A 204 22.98 -8.29 22.11
C SER A 204 24.13 -8.32 23.10
N GLU A 205 25.33 -8.58 22.61
CA GLU A 205 26.57 -8.20 23.30
C GLU A 205 26.77 -6.68 23.32
N SER A 206 25.77 -5.93 22.86
CA SER A 206 25.79 -4.49 22.74
C SER A 206 25.91 -3.84 24.10
N ARG A 207 26.66 -2.75 24.11
CA ARG A 207 26.79 -1.90 25.29
C ARG A 207 25.42 -1.38 25.73
N PRO A 208 25.09 -1.43 27.03
CA PRO A 208 23.86 -0.83 27.55
C PRO A 208 23.78 0.66 27.18
N LEU A 209 22.61 1.11 26.72
CA LEU A 209 22.38 2.52 26.39
C LEU A 209 21.95 3.26 27.68
N PRO A 210 22.70 4.28 28.14
CA PRO A 210 22.30 5.09 29.28
C PRO A 210 21.00 5.84 29.02
N ILE A 211 20.08 5.79 29.96
CA ILE A 211 18.85 6.60 29.94
C ILE A 211 19.15 7.91 30.66
N VAL A 212 19.08 9.03 29.91
CA VAL A 212 19.50 10.34 30.38
C VAL A 212 18.35 11.33 30.55
N GLY A 213 17.13 10.94 30.22
CA GLY A 213 15.97 11.79 30.40
C GLY A 213 14.66 11.02 30.19
N ALA A 214 13.60 11.57 30.74
CA ALA A 214 12.24 11.09 30.54
C ALA A 214 11.28 12.24 30.33
N TYR A 215 10.22 11.97 29.56
CA TYR A 215 9.18 12.93 29.24
C TYR A 215 7.84 12.19 29.35
N LEU A 216 7.06 12.56 30.34
CA LEU A 216 5.73 11.99 30.59
C LEU A 216 4.71 12.72 29.73
N HIS A 217 3.63 12.00 29.38
CA HIS A 217 2.49 12.65 28.72
C HIS A 217 1.97 13.80 29.59
N PRO A 218 1.71 15.01 29.06
CA PRO A 218 1.32 16.19 29.88
C PRO A 218 0.03 15.98 30.65
N GLU A 219 -0.87 15.16 30.14
CA GLU A 219 -2.14 14.82 30.79
C GLU A 219 -2.07 13.46 31.53
N HIS A 220 -0.88 13.01 31.92
CA HIS A 220 -0.74 11.79 32.71
C HIS A 220 -1.21 12.02 34.15
N GLU A 221 -2.04 11.13 34.67
CA GLU A 221 -2.48 11.11 36.05
C GLU A 221 -1.85 9.90 36.78
N SER A 222 -1.06 10.19 37.82
CA SER A 222 -0.25 9.19 38.53
C SER A 222 -1.06 8.09 39.21
N ASP A 223 -2.29 8.37 39.62
CA ASP A 223 -3.16 7.45 40.34
C ASP A 223 -4.07 6.61 39.43
N THR A 224 -4.05 6.92 38.13
CA THR A 224 -4.80 6.22 37.08
C THR A 224 -3.85 5.78 35.98
N PHE A 225 -4.30 4.90 35.09
CA PHE A 225 -3.56 4.60 33.87
C PHE A 225 -3.89 5.56 32.73
N GLN A 226 -4.51 6.70 33.06
CA GLN A 226 -4.87 7.71 32.08
C GLN A 226 -3.59 8.28 31.46
N ASN A 227 -3.47 8.20 30.16
CA ASN A 227 -2.30 8.62 29.40
C ASN A 227 -0.97 8.10 29.98
N ASP A 228 -0.97 6.85 30.42
CA ASP A 228 0.21 6.20 30.99
C ASP A 228 1.24 5.86 29.90
N VAL A 229 1.82 6.90 29.32
CA VAL A 229 2.85 6.83 28.28
C VAL A 229 3.93 7.86 28.54
N ALA A 230 5.16 7.49 28.26
CA ALA A 230 6.34 8.35 28.36
C ALA A 230 7.34 8.06 27.25
N LEU A 231 8.19 9.03 26.98
CA LEU A 231 9.38 8.89 26.16
C LEU A 231 10.62 8.91 27.05
N LEU A 232 11.52 7.96 26.84
CA LEU A 232 12.85 7.96 27.46
C LEU A 232 13.86 8.41 26.39
N GLN A 233 14.77 9.29 26.78
CA GLN A 233 15.93 9.64 25.96
C GLN A 233 17.11 8.76 26.37
N VAL A 234 17.67 8.04 25.39
CA VAL A 234 18.91 7.29 25.57
C VAL A 234 20.06 7.96 24.80
N GLU A 235 21.28 7.77 25.31
CA GLU A 235 22.49 8.12 24.56
C GLU A 235 22.75 7.05 23.51
N VAL A 236 22.92 7.44 22.26
CA VAL A 236 23.17 6.55 21.12
C VAL A 236 24.48 6.89 20.43
N GLU A 237 25.28 5.88 20.14
CA GLU A 237 26.46 5.99 19.27
C GLU A 237 26.07 5.68 17.81
N GLU A 238 25.04 4.85 17.61
CA GLU A 238 24.48 4.46 16.31
C GLU A 238 22.97 4.73 16.29
N LEU A 239 22.44 5.00 15.09
CA LEU A 239 21.00 5.26 14.93
C LEU A 239 20.17 4.02 15.29
N LEU A 240 19.13 4.22 16.07
CA LEU A 240 18.18 3.18 16.39
C LEU A 240 17.25 2.88 15.19
N ALA A 241 16.67 1.69 15.17
CA ALA A 241 15.63 1.30 14.23
C ALA A 241 14.25 1.55 14.86
N PRO A 242 13.52 2.64 14.54
CA PRO A 242 12.21 2.89 15.13
C PRO A 242 11.17 1.92 14.60
N LEU A 243 10.22 1.52 15.46
CA LEU A 243 9.08 0.72 15.04
C LEU A 243 8.04 1.58 14.31
N PRO A 244 7.40 1.05 13.25
CA PRO A 244 6.32 1.75 12.59
C PRO A 244 5.10 1.82 13.49
N LEU A 245 4.57 3.03 13.70
CA LEU A 245 3.33 3.26 14.43
C LEU A 245 2.15 3.20 13.45
N ALA A 246 1.07 2.55 13.86
CA ALA A 246 -0.14 2.45 13.05
C ALA A 246 -0.74 3.82 12.74
N GLU A 247 -1.26 3.97 11.53
CA GLU A 247 -1.98 5.16 11.11
C GLU A 247 -3.33 5.28 11.84
N ASP A 248 -3.85 6.50 12.00
CA ASP A 248 -5.09 6.74 12.72
C ASP A 248 -6.27 5.98 12.12
N SER A 249 -6.30 5.88 10.78
CA SER A 249 -7.30 5.09 10.05
C SER A 249 -7.25 3.59 10.37
N ALA A 250 -6.09 3.06 10.75
CA ALA A 250 -5.93 1.67 11.21
C ALA A 250 -6.43 1.51 12.65
N LEU A 251 -6.12 2.49 13.53
CA LEU A 251 -6.60 2.51 14.90
C LEU A 251 -8.13 2.61 14.97
N GLU A 252 -8.76 3.33 14.04
CA GLU A 252 -10.22 3.42 13.93
C GLU A 252 -10.92 2.11 13.57
N ARG A 253 -10.22 1.18 12.98
CA ARG A 253 -10.73 -0.15 12.58
C ARG A 253 -10.43 -1.25 13.58
N LEU A 254 -9.83 -0.93 14.74
CA LEU A 254 -9.57 -1.92 15.77
C LEU A 254 -10.87 -2.37 16.42
N GLU A 255 -11.07 -3.68 16.41
CA GLU A 255 -12.25 -4.34 16.94
C GLU A 255 -11.85 -5.50 17.85
N ARG A 256 -12.80 -5.95 18.68
CA ARG A 256 -12.64 -7.18 19.45
C ARG A 256 -12.30 -8.36 18.56
N GLY A 257 -11.35 -9.18 19.00
CA GLY A 257 -10.90 -10.36 18.27
C GLY A 257 -9.78 -10.14 17.26
N VAL A 258 -9.35 -8.88 17.05
CA VAL A 258 -8.16 -8.59 16.23
C VAL A 258 -6.96 -9.26 16.86
N ALA A 259 -6.26 -10.11 16.08
CA ALA A 259 -5.06 -10.79 16.55
C ALA A 259 -3.91 -9.79 16.71
N VAL A 260 -3.23 -9.85 17.85
CA VAL A 260 -2.13 -8.95 18.19
C VAL A 260 -0.94 -9.74 18.72
N GLY A 261 0.27 -9.22 18.48
CA GLY A 261 1.51 -9.67 19.07
C GLY A 261 2.00 -8.67 20.12
N ILE A 262 2.64 -9.16 21.16
CA ILE A 262 3.31 -8.37 22.17
C ILE A 262 4.72 -8.91 22.30
N PHE A 263 5.70 -8.04 22.31
CA PHE A 263 7.10 -8.42 22.40
C PHE A 263 7.80 -7.60 23.47
N GLY A 264 8.26 -8.25 24.54
CA GLY A 264 8.83 -7.54 25.69
C GLY A 264 9.51 -8.44 26.68
N PHE A 265 9.99 -7.88 27.78
CA PHE A 265 10.83 -8.54 28.77
C PHE A 265 10.08 -8.80 30.10
N PRO A 266 9.69 -10.05 30.38
CA PRO A 266 9.16 -10.42 31.68
C PRO A 266 10.24 -10.30 32.76
N ALA A 267 10.08 -9.41 33.76
CA ALA A 267 11.13 -9.10 34.73
C ALA A 267 11.65 -10.32 35.53
N ARG A 268 10.75 -11.25 35.87
CA ARG A 268 11.14 -12.46 36.64
C ARG A 268 11.74 -13.59 35.80
N ALA A 269 11.56 -13.55 34.50
CA ALA A 269 11.99 -14.59 33.58
C ALA A 269 13.13 -14.15 32.66
N THR A 270 13.58 -12.89 32.77
CA THR A 270 14.65 -12.34 31.95
C THR A 270 16.00 -12.61 32.60
N ASP A 271 16.87 -13.32 31.90
CA ASP A 271 18.26 -13.42 32.22
C ASP A 271 18.96 -12.07 32.01
N MET A 272 19.65 -11.57 33.03
CA MET A 272 20.29 -10.27 32.99
C MET A 272 21.64 -10.26 32.25
N GLU A 273 22.25 -11.42 32.07
CA GLU A 273 23.46 -11.59 31.27
C GLU A 273 23.13 -11.68 29.78
N HIS A 274 22.03 -12.37 29.47
CA HIS A 274 21.55 -12.59 28.11
C HIS A 274 20.05 -12.25 28.01
N PRO A 275 19.66 -10.99 28.04
CA PRO A 275 18.26 -10.60 28.06
C PRO A 275 17.56 -11.00 26.76
N ARG A 276 16.46 -11.76 26.89
CA ARG A 276 15.64 -12.20 25.75
C ARG A 276 14.23 -11.71 25.88
N ALA A 277 13.77 -10.94 24.89
CA ALA A 277 12.38 -10.58 24.81
C ALA A 277 11.52 -11.81 24.52
N ARG A 278 10.34 -11.85 25.11
CA ARG A 278 9.34 -12.89 24.89
C ARG A 278 8.26 -12.38 23.97
N PHE A 279 7.90 -13.21 23.01
CA PHE A 279 6.72 -12.99 22.19
C PHE A 279 5.48 -13.62 22.86
N VAL A 280 4.39 -12.86 22.87
CA VAL A 280 3.06 -13.32 23.31
C VAL A 280 2.08 -13.01 22.21
N GLU A 281 1.39 -14.02 21.71
CA GLU A 281 0.27 -13.86 20.79
C GLU A 281 -1.04 -13.80 21.56
N GLY A 282 -1.94 -12.88 21.17
CA GLY A 282 -3.23 -12.71 21.78
C GLY A 282 -4.24 -12.09 20.79
N ALA A 283 -5.35 -11.67 21.35
CA ALA A 283 -6.35 -10.91 20.63
C ALA A 283 -6.84 -9.75 21.48
N LEU A 284 -7.31 -8.70 20.84
CA LEU A 284 -7.98 -7.60 21.51
C LEU A 284 -9.28 -8.13 22.13
N GLY A 285 -9.49 -7.85 23.41
CA GLY A 285 -10.74 -8.10 24.12
C GLY A 285 -11.71 -6.95 23.91
N ASP A 286 -11.86 -6.09 24.93
CA ASP A 286 -12.66 -4.88 24.82
C ASP A 286 -11.84 -3.72 24.24
N VAL A 287 -12.50 -2.83 23.47
CA VAL A 287 -11.88 -1.61 22.92
C VAL A 287 -12.68 -0.42 23.43
N ARG A 288 -12.09 0.34 24.38
CA ARG A 288 -12.77 1.46 25.07
C ARG A 288 -12.31 2.80 24.51
N GLY A 289 -13.23 3.48 23.86
CA GLY A 289 -13.02 4.84 23.36
C GLY A 289 -11.82 4.99 22.41
N ARG A 290 -11.40 3.92 21.73
CA ARG A 290 -10.22 3.87 20.83
C ARG A 290 -8.90 4.22 21.51
N ARG A 291 -8.92 4.41 22.83
CA ARG A 291 -7.73 4.79 23.60
C ARG A 291 -7.17 3.64 24.41
N TYR A 292 -8.04 2.75 24.89
CA TYR A 292 -7.64 1.57 25.68
C TYR A 292 -8.21 0.31 25.08
N PHE A 293 -7.44 -0.77 25.16
CA PHE A 293 -7.91 -2.09 24.77
C PHE A 293 -7.47 -3.13 25.77
N GLU A 294 -8.40 -4.03 26.08
CA GLU A 294 -8.09 -5.22 26.84
C GLU A 294 -7.27 -6.17 25.98
N ILE A 295 -6.23 -6.76 26.56
CA ILE A 295 -5.35 -7.69 25.89
C ILE A 295 -5.53 -9.06 26.55
N GLY A 296 -5.45 -10.12 25.75
CA GLY A 296 -5.53 -11.49 26.25
C GLY A 296 -4.48 -11.84 27.33
N PRO A 297 -4.57 -13.02 27.95
CA PRO A 297 -3.67 -13.45 28.99
C PRO A 297 -2.22 -13.60 28.52
N GLY A 298 -1.26 -13.55 29.43
CA GLY A 298 0.17 -13.75 29.15
C GLY A 298 1.05 -12.54 29.46
N ILE A 299 0.46 -11.42 29.87
CA ILE A 299 1.18 -10.25 30.34
C ILE A 299 1.63 -10.47 31.77
N THR A 300 2.90 -10.19 32.04
CA THR A 300 3.53 -10.37 33.34
C THR A 300 4.30 -9.11 33.75
N PRO A 301 4.58 -8.89 35.03
CA PRO A 301 5.41 -7.77 35.47
C PRO A 301 6.72 -7.67 34.69
N GLY A 302 7.08 -6.47 34.24
CA GLY A 302 8.20 -6.16 33.37
C GLY A 302 7.81 -5.97 31.90
N MET A 303 6.63 -6.42 31.50
CA MET A 303 6.15 -6.18 30.15
C MET A 303 5.48 -4.81 29.95
N SER A 304 5.30 -4.01 31.01
CA SER A 304 4.89 -2.61 30.86
C SER A 304 5.83 -1.87 29.90
N GLY A 305 5.26 -1.10 28.97
CA GLY A 305 6.02 -0.44 27.92
C GLY A 305 6.31 -1.29 26.66
N SER A 306 5.91 -2.57 26.66
CA SER A 306 6.03 -3.42 25.48
C SER A 306 5.13 -2.93 24.34
N PRO A 307 5.59 -2.96 23.05
CA PRO A 307 4.73 -2.69 21.93
C PRO A 307 3.68 -3.78 21.74
N ILE A 308 2.45 -3.35 21.43
CA ILE A 308 1.37 -4.19 20.95
C ILE A 308 1.26 -3.94 19.46
N PHE A 309 1.37 -4.97 18.64
CA PHE A 309 1.47 -4.80 17.20
C PHE A 309 0.60 -5.79 16.41
N THR A 310 0.27 -5.42 15.19
CA THR A 310 -0.46 -6.24 14.25
C THR A 310 0.45 -7.25 13.55
N ARG A 311 -0.13 -8.18 12.79
CA ARG A 311 0.63 -9.10 11.95
C ARG A 311 1.47 -8.42 10.86
N ASP A 312 1.10 -7.20 10.49
CA ASP A 312 1.86 -6.37 9.54
C ASP A 312 3.08 -5.68 10.20
N GLY A 313 3.24 -5.82 11.53
CA GLY A 313 4.36 -5.25 12.30
C GLY A 313 4.14 -3.80 12.73
N GLU A 314 2.97 -3.22 12.49
CA GLU A 314 2.63 -1.86 12.93
C GLU A 314 2.22 -1.86 14.40
N VAL A 315 2.81 -0.97 15.18
CA VAL A 315 2.49 -0.82 16.60
C VAL A 315 1.18 -0.07 16.75
N ILE A 316 0.20 -0.70 17.40
CA ILE A 316 -1.13 -0.14 17.68
C ILE A 316 -1.25 0.37 19.11
N GLY A 317 -0.36 -0.04 20.01
CA GLY A 317 -0.43 0.34 21.41
C GLY A 317 0.76 -0.09 22.25
N ILE A 318 0.67 0.23 23.52
CA ILE A 318 1.67 0.01 24.56
C ILE A 318 1.02 -0.75 25.70
N VAL A 319 1.66 -1.78 26.21
CA VAL A 319 1.21 -2.51 27.43
C VAL A 319 1.33 -1.59 28.65
N VAL A 320 0.22 -1.31 29.34
CA VAL A 320 0.24 -0.45 30.54
C VAL A 320 0.07 -1.22 31.84
N GLY A 321 -0.53 -2.39 31.87
CA GLY A 321 -0.60 -3.21 33.06
C GLY A 321 -1.96 -3.87 33.33
N GLY A 322 -2.17 -4.38 34.53
CA GLY A 322 -3.24 -5.29 34.89
C GLY A 322 -4.50 -4.72 35.55
N GLU A 323 -4.58 -3.44 35.90
CA GLU A 323 -5.77 -2.84 36.50
C GLU A 323 -5.89 -1.38 36.05
N LEU A 324 -6.97 -1.06 35.31
CA LEU A 324 -7.26 0.32 34.88
C LEU A 324 -7.88 1.18 35.98
N ASP A 325 -8.53 0.59 36.98
CA ASP A 325 -9.10 1.29 38.12
C ASP A 325 -9.23 0.33 39.31
N ARG A 326 -8.60 0.68 40.41
CA ARG A 326 -8.73 -0.04 41.69
C ARG A 326 -10.04 0.22 42.41
N SER A 327 -10.78 1.27 42.01
CA SER A 327 -12.00 1.70 42.67
C SER A 327 -13.28 1.00 42.19
N GLU A 328 -13.26 0.51 40.95
CA GLU A 328 -14.34 -0.29 40.39
C GLU A 328 -13.90 -1.75 40.28
N ASN A 329 -14.57 -2.60 40.99
CA ASN A 329 -14.39 -4.07 41.08
C ASN A 329 -14.56 -4.79 39.72
N GLN A 330 -13.98 -4.26 38.66
CA GLN A 330 -14.00 -4.80 37.30
C GLN A 330 -12.70 -5.58 37.08
N GLY A 331 -12.84 -6.87 37.02
CA GLY A 331 -11.86 -7.94 36.92
C GLY A 331 -10.48 -7.58 36.39
N ALA A 332 -9.46 -8.12 37.05
CA ALA A 332 -8.06 -8.01 36.67
C ALA A 332 -7.86 -8.38 35.18
N GLY A 333 -7.87 -7.40 34.30
CA GLY A 333 -7.57 -7.52 32.87
C GLY A 333 -6.20 -6.93 32.56
N ASN A 334 -5.57 -7.42 31.51
CA ASN A 334 -4.37 -6.78 30.96
C ASN A 334 -4.80 -5.69 29.97
N TRP A 335 -4.21 -4.51 30.10
CA TRP A 335 -4.60 -3.38 29.30
C TRP A 335 -3.47 -2.82 28.45
N GLY A 336 -3.83 -2.33 27.27
CA GLY A 336 -2.99 -1.55 26.38
C GLY A 336 -3.53 -0.15 26.18
N LEU A 337 -2.64 0.81 26.10
CA LEU A 337 -2.91 2.19 25.68
C LEU A 337 -2.61 2.31 24.20
N SER A 338 -3.52 2.91 23.43
CA SER A 338 -3.35 3.16 21.99
C SER A 338 -2.12 4.04 21.72
N VAL A 339 -1.42 3.80 20.62
CA VAL A 339 -0.33 4.67 20.16
C VAL A 339 -0.78 6.08 19.79
N ALA A 340 -2.09 6.36 19.74
CA ALA A 340 -2.58 7.73 19.56
C ALA A 340 -2.01 8.69 20.62
N ALA A 341 -1.99 8.27 21.91
CA ALA A 341 -1.39 9.06 22.98
C ALA A 341 0.13 9.29 22.79
N LEU A 342 0.85 8.29 22.27
CA LEU A 342 2.26 8.44 21.94
C LEU A 342 2.49 9.39 20.75
N LYS A 343 1.63 9.33 19.72
CA LYS A 343 1.69 10.23 18.56
C LYS A 343 1.43 11.69 18.96
N GLU A 344 0.52 11.93 19.91
CA GLU A 344 0.29 13.25 20.52
C GLU A 344 1.61 13.81 21.08
N MET A 345 2.33 13.03 21.89
CA MET A 345 3.63 13.43 22.46
C MET A 345 4.72 13.68 21.40
N LEU A 346 4.74 12.86 20.35
CA LEU A 346 5.75 13.00 19.27
C LEU A 346 5.48 14.21 18.37
N ALA A 347 4.23 14.65 18.23
CA ALA A 347 3.84 15.81 17.43
C ALA A 347 4.21 17.15 18.11
N GLU A 348 4.37 17.18 19.42
CA GLU A 348 4.75 18.36 20.21
C GLU A 348 6.28 18.60 20.25
N ARG A 349 7.07 17.72 19.60
CA ARG A 349 8.53 17.72 19.59
C ARG A 349 9.13 17.91 18.21
#